data_e731a0d29b7b8f960d1749ff1a7f7ebe
#
_entry.id   e731a0d29b7b8f960d1749ff1a7f7ebe
#
_cell.length_a   1.000
_cell.length_b   1.000
_cell.length_c   1.000
_cell.angle_alpha   90.00
_cell.angle_beta   90.00
_cell.angle_gamma   90.00
#
_symmetry.space_group_name_H-M   'P 1'
#
loop_
_entity.id
_entity.type
_entity.pdbx_description
1 polymer ?
#
loop_
_entity_poly.entity_id
_entity_poly.type
_entity_poly.pdbx_seq_one_letter_code
_entity_poly.pdbx_strand_id
1 'polypeptide(L)'
;ELQVIQKEYQTMATELDSMIKEFEQQSLMMSEELKKAKEQDIVDMNNSMQSYQQAKVGPNGELTKKQAQLEYELVQKFKAAVDAVAISKGYDIIMDGSQASLYTKPTHDLTDDVLYELRKSNE
;
A
#
# COMPACT_ATOMS: atom_id res chain seq x y z
N GLU A 1 -5.94 -5.31 -0.66
CA GLU A 1 -4.63 -5.61 -1.30
C GLU A 1 -3.57 -6.01 -0.26
N LEU A 2 -3.34 -5.23 0.80
CA LEU A 2 -2.34 -5.57 1.83
C LEU A 2 -2.55 -6.95 2.45
N GLN A 3 -3.81 -7.30 2.77
CA GLN A 3 -4.15 -8.62 3.33
C GLN A 3 -3.86 -9.77 2.37
N VAL A 4 -4.06 -9.54 1.07
CA VAL A 4 -3.75 -10.54 0.03
C VAL A 4 -2.25 -10.76 -0.03
N ILE A 5 -1.46 -9.70 -0.09
CA ILE A 5 0.01 -9.76 -0.10
C ILE A 5 0.54 -10.48 1.14
N GLN A 6 0.00 -10.17 2.31
CA GLN A 6 0.38 -10.84 3.57
C GLN A 6 0.07 -12.33 3.53
N LYS A 7 -1.10 -12.71 3.04
CA LYS A 7 -1.50 -14.11 2.92
C LYS A 7 -0.63 -14.89 1.94
N GLU A 8 -0.34 -14.30 0.78
CA GLU A 8 0.54 -14.90 -0.22
C GLU A 8 1.95 -15.09 0.32
N TYR A 9 2.51 -14.07 0.98
CA TYR A 9 3.82 -14.18 1.62
C TYR A 9 3.85 -15.25 2.72
N GLN A 10 2.80 -15.36 3.52
CA GLN A 10 2.71 -16.36 4.56
C GLN A 10 2.60 -17.78 3.99
N THR A 11 1.91 -17.94 2.86
CA THR A 11 1.85 -19.22 2.13
C THR A 11 3.25 -19.63 1.66
N MET A 12 4.00 -18.72 1.04
CA MET A 12 5.38 -18.96 0.61
C MET A 12 6.30 -19.30 1.80
N ALA A 13 6.16 -18.62 2.92
CA ALA A 13 6.92 -18.90 4.13
C ALA A 13 6.63 -20.30 4.71
N THR A 14 5.37 -20.72 4.69
CA THR A 14 4.97 -22.06 5.13
C THR A 14 5.51 -23.14 4.20
N GLU A 15 5.50 -22.90 2.89
CA GLU A 15 6.05 -23.80 1.90
C GLU A 15 7.57 -23.95 2.08
N LEU A 16 8.28 -22.86 2.25
CA LEU A 16 9.72 -22.87 2.52
C LEU A 16 10.05 -23.65 3.81
N ASP A 17 9.31 -23.43 4.89
CA ASP A 17 9.50 -24.16 6.16
C ASP A 17 9.25 -25.67 5.97
N SER A 18 8.25 -26.06 5.19
CA SER A 18 7.99 -27.47 4.84
C SER A 18 9.15 -28.08 4.04
N MET A 19 9.67 -27.36 3.04
CA MET A 19 10.81 -27.83 2.24
C MET A 19 12.05 -28.05 3.09
N ILE A 20 12.33 -27.12 4.02
CA ILE A 20 13.47 -27.26 4.94
C ILE A 20 13.29 -28.47 5.87
N LYS A 21 12.12 -28.64 6.47
CA LYS A 21 11.82 -29.79 7.35
C LYS A 21 11.93 -31.13 6.62
N GLU A 22 11.38 -31.21 5.42
CA GLU A 22 11.52 -32.43 4.60
C GLU A 22 12.99 -32.73 4.27
N PHE A 23 13.74 -31.71 3.91
CA PHE A 23 15.17 -31.85 3.65
C PHE A 23 15.92 -32.35 4.89
N GLU A 24 15.71 -31.74 6.07
CA GLU A 24 16.34 -32.15 7.33
C GLU A 24 16.03 -33.60 7.69
N GLN A 25 14.78 -34.04 7.50
CA GLN A 25 14.33 -35.39 7.83
C GLN A 25 14.88 -36.46 6.86
N GLN A 26 15.03 -36.12 5.59
CA GLN A 26 15.31 -37.09 4.53
C GLN A 26 16.75 -37.00 4.01
N SER A 27 17.53 -35.97 4.37
CA SER A 27 18.85 -35.70 3.80
C SER A 27 19.85 -36.86 3.98
N LEU A 28 19.74 -37.58 5.09
CA LEU A 28 20.63 -38.75 5.36
C LEU A 28 20.36 -39.95 4.40
N MET A 29 19.17 -40.01 3.81
CA MET A 29 18.76 -41.07 2.90
C MET A 29 18.85 -40.66 1.42
N MET A 30 19.17 -39.41 1.13
CA MET A 30 19.25 -38.88 -0.23
C MET A 30 20.63 -39.11 -0.86
N SER A 31 20.64 -39.29 -2.16
CA SER A 31 21.88 -39.20 -2.94
C SER A 31 22.43 -37.78 -2.93
N GLU A 32 23.74 -37.59 -3.15
CA GLU A 32 24.36 -36.26 -3.22
C GLU A 32 23.75 -35.36 -4.31
N GLU A 33 23.33 -35.95 -5.44
CA GLU A 33 22.64 -35.23 -6.51
C GLU A 33 21.26 -34.72 -6.07
N LEU A 34 20.51 -35.56 -5.35
CA LEU A 34 19.19 -35.17 -4.84
C LEU A 34 19.29 -34.11 -3.71
N LYS A 35 20.31 -34.22 -2.84
CA LYS A 35 20.57 -33.20 -1.83
C LYS A 35 20.81 -31.84 -2.47
N LYS A 36 21.72 -31.77 -3.45
CA LYS A 36 22.04 -30.52 -4.16
C LYS A 36 20.80 -29.93 -4.86
N ALA A 37 19.98 -30.78 -5.48
CA ALA A 37 18.75 -30.33 -6.11
C ALA A 37 17.78 -29.73 -5.07
N LYS A 38 17.57 -30.38 -3.94
CA LYS A 38 16.70 -29.89 -2.86
C LYS A 38 17.23 -28.62 -2.18
N GLU A 39 18.54 -28.55 -1.96
CA GLU A 39 19.19 -27.32 -1.46
C GLU A 39 18.98 -26.14 -2.41
N GLN A 40 19.10 -26.39 -3.74
CA GLN A 40 18.87 -25.37 -4.73
C GLN A 40 17.41 -24.94 -4.75
N ASP A 41 16.45 -25.85 -4.65
CA ASP A 41 15.02 -25.54 -4.58
C ASP A 41 14.70 -24.64 -3.37
N ILE A 42 15.32 -24.91 -2.21
CA ILE A 42 15.17 -24.09 -0.99
C ILE A 42 15.74 -22.67 -1.21
N VAL A 43 16.93 -22.58 -1.82
CA VAL A 43 17.53 -21.28 -2.17
C VAL A 43 16.66 -20.51 -3.14
N ASP A 44 16.14 -21.16 -4.18
CA ASP A 44 15.29 -20.54 -5.19
C ASP A 44 13.97 -20.04 -4.58
N MET A 45 13.37 -20.82 -3.68
CA MET A 45 12.17 -20.41 -2.95
C MET A 45 12.43 -19.19 -2.06
N ASN A 46 13.55 -19.17 -1.34
CA ASN A 46 13.94 -18.02 -0.52
C ASN A 46 14.18 -16.76 -1.38
N ASN A 47 14.85 -16.90 -2.52
CA ASN A 47 15.06 -15.79 -3.46
C ASN A 47 13.73 -15.29 -4.04
N SER A 48 12.80 -16.20 -4.33
CA SER A 48 11.46 -15.86 -4.81
C SER A 48 10.67 -15.06 -3.77
N MET A 49 10.76 -15.45 -2.49
CA MET A 49 10.14 -14.70 -1.40
C MET A 49 10.70 -13.29 -1.27
N GLN A 50 12.03 -13.11 -1.34
CA GLN A 50 12.66 -11.80 -1.29
C GLN A 50 12.25 -10.93 -2.49
N SER A 51 12.24 -11.50 -3.68
CA SER A 51 11.81 -10.81 -4.89
C SER A 51 10.33 -10.41 -4.82
N TYR A 52 9.48 -11.28 -4.32
CA TYR A 52 8.06 -11.00 -4.07
C TYR A 52 7.89 -9.83 -3.10
N GLN A 53 8.57 -9.87 -1.96
CA GLN A 53 8.51 -8.80 -0.97
C GLN A 53 8.95 -7.46 -1.56
N GLN A 54 10.04 -7.44 -2.33
CA GLN A 54 10.54 -6.23 -2.96
C GLN A 54 9.59 -5.69 -4.02
N ALA A 55 9.01 -6.57 -4.84
CA ALA A 55 8.06 -6.18 -5.89
C ALA A 55 6.73 -5.67 -5.31
N LYS A 56 6.26 -6.22 -4.19
CA LYS A 56 4.97 -5.84 -3.59
C LYS A 56 5.08 -4.69 -2.59
N VAL A 57 6.06 -4.73 -1.69
CA VAL A 57 6.16 -3.84 -0.51
C VAL A 57 7.41 -2.96 -0.54
N GLY A 58 8.34 -3.20 -1.45
CA GLY A 58 9.57 -2.41 -1.58
C GLY A 58 9.32 -0.94 -1.94
N PRO A 59 10.37 -0.09 -1.91
CA PRO A 59 10.25 1.35 -2.18
C PRO A 59 9.60 1.69 -3.53
N ASN A 60 9.78 0.82 -4.53
CA ASN A 60 9.16 0.93 -5.86
C ASN A 60 8.11 -0.17 -6.11
N GLY A 61 7.63 -0.81 -5.04
CA GLY A 61 6.68 -1.90 -5.11
C GLY A 61 5.27 -1.46 -5.48
N GLU A 62 4.43 -2.45 -5.78
CA GLU A 62 3.04 -2.20 -6.18
C GLU A 62 2.25 -1.41 -5.12
N LEU A 63 2.47 -1.72 -3.84
CA LEU A 63 1.75 -1.06 -2.74
C LEU A 63 2.10 0.43 -2.67
N THR A 64 3.39 0.78 -2.79
CA THR A 64 3.86 2.17 -2.79
C THR A 64 3.32 2.94 -3.98
N LYS A 65 3.32 2.33 -5.17
CA LYS A 65 2.74 2.95 -6.38
C LYS A 65 1.23 3.16 -6.24
N LYS A 66 0.53 2.18 -5.68
CA LYS A 66 -0.91 2.30 -5.45
C LYS A 66 -1.25 3.39 -4.45
N GLN A 67 -0.49 3.48 -3.37
CA GLN A 67 -0.64 4.55 -2.38
C GLN A 67 -0.44 5.93 -3.01
N ALA A 68 0.64 6.12 -3.78
CA ALA A 68 0.90 7.38 -4.47
C ALA A 68 -0.22 7.75 -5.46
N GLN A 69 -0.77 6.76 -6.18
CA GLN A 69 -1.89 6.98 -7.07
C GLN A 69 -3.15 7.42 -6.31
N LEU A 70 -3.48 6.73 -5.21
CA LEU A 70 -4.64 7.09 -4.38
C LEU A 70 -4.51 8.47 -3.75
N GLU A 71 -3.31 8.84 -3.28
CA GLU A 71 -3.02 10.17 -2.76
C GLU A 71 -3.21 11.24 -3.85
N TYR A 72 -2.71 11.00 -5.05
CA TYR A 72 -2.92 11.91 -6.18
C TYR A 72 -4.40 12.08 -6.52
N GLU A 73 -5.15 10.99 -6.64
CA GLU A 73 -6.59 11.02 -6.91
C GLU A 73 -7.36 11.76 -5.82
N LEU A 74 -6.99 11.54 -4.53
CA LEU A 74 -7.60 12.24 -3.40
C LEU A 74 -7.34 13.74 -3.46
N VAL A 75 -6.11 14.17 -3.77
CA VAL A 75 -5.75 15.59 -3.93
C VAL A 75 -6.55 16.24 -5.04
N GLN A 76 -6.74 15.56 -6.19
CA GLN A 76 -7.55 16.09 -7.30
C GLN A 76 -9.04 16.23 -6.90
N LYS A 77 -9.59 15.23 -6.23
CA LYS A 77 -10.98 15.30 -5.71
C LYS A 77 -11.14 16.41 -4.67
N PHE A 78 -10.19 16.54 -3.76
CA PHE A 78 -10.20 17.59 -2.76
C PHE A 78 -10.17 18.98 -3.39
N LYS A 79 -9.29 19.20 -4.37
CA LYS A 79 -9.21 20.45 -5.11
C LYS A 79 -10.53 20.79 -5.82
N ALA A 80 -11.14 19.81 -6.49
CA ALA A 80 -12.42 19.98 -7.14
C ALA A 80 -13.55 20.35 -6.14
N ALA A 81 -13.54 19.74 -4.95
CA ALA A 81 -14.51 20.05 -3.91
C ALA A 81 -14.31 21.48 -3.35
N VAL A 82 -13.06 21.90 -3.14
CA VAL A 82 -12.75 23.29 -2.73
C VAL A 82 -13.21 24.31 -3.79
N ASP A 83 -12.92 24.02 -5.07
CA ASP A 83 -13.36 24.88 -6.18
C ASP A 83 -14.90 25.01 -6.21
N ALA A 84 -15.63 23.91 -6.03
CA ALA A 84 -17.09 23.90 -5.99
C ALA A 84 -17.65 24.75 -4.84
N VAL A 85 -17.06 24.65 -3.64
CA VAL A 85 -17.44 25.46 -2.48
C VAL A 85 -17.13 26.95 -2.73
N ALA A 86 -15.96 27.27 -3.27
CA ALA A 86 -15.57 28.64 -3.59
C ALA A 86 -16.56 29.29 -4.55
N ILE A 87 -16.92 28.61 -5.63
CA ILE A 87 -17.88 29.10 -6.62
C ILE A 87 -19.28 29.26 -6.00
N SER A 88 -19.74 28.25 -5.27
CA SER A 88 -21.07 28.24 -4.66
C SER A 88 -21.27 29.37 -3.64
N LYS A 89 -20.23 29.68 -2.86
CA LYS A 89 -20.26 30.66 -1.78
C LYS A 89 -19.69 32.02 -2.15
N GLY A 90 -19.10 32.15 -3.35
CA GLY A 90 -18.56 33.41 -3.86
C GLY A 90 -17.26 33.83 -3.21
N TYR A 91 -16.41 32.85 -2.84
CA TYR A 91 -15.06 33.13 -2.32
C TYR A 91 -14.04 33.20 -3.46
N ASP A 92 -13.18 34.19 -3.39
CA ASP A 92 -12.06 34.33 -4.33
C ASP A 92 -10.83 33.49 -3.90
N ILE A 93 -10.65 33.26 -2.59
CA ILE A 93 -9.55 32.52 -2.02
C ILE A 93 -10.05 31.63 -0.87
N ILE A 94 -9.63 30.36 -0.89
CA ILE A 94 -9.77 29.43 0.23
C ILE A 94 -8.36 28.94 0.59
N MET A 95 -8.02 29.01 1.89
CA MET A 95 -6.70 28.63 2.39
C MET A 95 -6.81 27.58 3.49
N ASP A 96 -5.78 26.75 3.61
CA ASP A 96 -5.62 25.86 4.76
C ASP A 96 -5.34 26.68 6.04
N GLY A 97 -6.34 26.79 6.90
CA GLY A 97 -6.26 27.57 8.12
C GLY A 97 -5.26 27.05 9.13
N SER A 98 -4.87 25.77 9.05
CA SER A 98 -3.86 25.19 9.95
C SER A 98 -2.45 25.74 9.72
N GLN A 99 -2.16 26.20 8.50
CA GLN A 99 -0.84 26.70 8.12
C GLN A 99 -0.80 28.20 7.90
N ALA A 100 -1.92 28.81 7.56
CA ALA A 100 -1.96 30.19 7.11
C ALA A 100 -2.53 31.19 8.10
N SER A 101 -3.14 30.74 9.20
CA SER A 101 -3.88 31.64 10.12
C SER A 101 -3.65 31.30 11.58
N LEU A 102 -3.36 32.34 12.40
CA LEU A 102 -3.33 32.24 13.86
C LEU A 102 -4.75 32.26 14.46
N TYR A 103 -5.71 32.84 13.76
CA TYR A 103 -7.11 32.92 14.15
C TYR A 103 -8.00 32.95 12.92
N THR A 104 -9.06 32.13 12.92
CA THR A 104 -10.11 32.15 11.92
C THR A 104 -11.46 32.18 12.62
N LYS A 105 -12.33 33.10 12.22
CA LYS A 105 -13.69 33.16 12.74
C LYS A 105 -14.45 31.90 12.32
N PRO A 106 -15.15 31.18 13.22
CA PRO A 106 -15.84 29.94 12.90
C PRO A 106 -16.80 30.00 11.72
N THR A 107 -17.40 31.17 11.46
CA THR A 107 -18.30 31.39 10.32
C THR A 107 -17.60 31.35 8.96
N HIS A 108 -16.27 31.43 8.92
CA HIS A 108 -15.43 31.31 7.73
C HIS A 108 -14.79 29.93 7.57
N ASP A 109 -15.07 29.00 8.48
CA ASP A 109 -14.62 27.62 8.38
C ASP A 109 -15.52 26.87 7.38
N LEU A 110 -14.92 26.45 6.27
CA LEU A 110 -15.60 25.77 5.17
C LEU A 110 -15.33 24.25 5.17
N THR A 111 -14.72 23.70 6.22
CA THR A 111 -14.31 22.30 6.29
C THR A 111 -15.49 21.34 6.05
N ASP A 112 -16.62 21.59 6.71
CA ASP A 112 -17.82 20.74 6.56
C ASP A 112 -18.43 20.84 5.16
N ASP A 113 -18.40 22.01 4.55
CA ASP A 113 -18.88 22.21 3.19
C ASP A 113 -18.02 21.44 2.17
N VAL A 114 -16.70 21.49 2.33
CA VAL A 114 -15.77 20.74 1.48
C VAL A 114 -15.93 19.23 1.69
N LEU A 115 -16.11 18.76 2.92
CA LEU A 115 -16.38 17.35 3.21
C LEU A 115 -17.69 16.89 2.59
N TYR A 116 -18.72 17.71 2.58
CA TYR A 116 -19.99 17.42 1.93
C TYR A 116 -19.81 17.21 0.42
N GLU A 117 -19.12 18.13 -0.26
CA GLU A 117 -18.85 18.01 -1.70
C GLU A 117 -17.96 16.78 -2.04
N LEU A 118 -16.98 16.46 -1.20
CA LEU A 118 -16.17 15.26 -1.37
C LEU A 118 -17.00 13.96 -1.27
N ARG A 119 -17.94 13.89 -0.34
CA ARG A 119 -18.85 12.72 -0.20
C ARG A 119 -19.74 12.57 -1.42
N LYS A 120 -20.32 13.66 -1.91
CA LYS A 120 -21.15 13.68 -3.09
C LYS A 120 -20.41 13.23 -4.36
N SER A 121 -19.13 13.52 -4.48
CA SER A 121 -18.31 13.08 -5.63
C SER A 121 -17.94 11.60 -5.61
N ASN A 122 -18.20 10.90 -4.51
CA ASN A 122 -17.91 9.46 -4.37
C ASN A 122 -19.17 8.58 -4.55
N GLU A 123 -20.35 9.18 -4.74
CA GLU A 123 -21.60 8.52 -5.13
C GLU A 123 -21.74 8.47 -6.66
#